data_28a20e5213b61440de5f2b9092c27da4
#
_entry.id   28a20e5213b61440de5f2b9092c27da4
#
_cell.length_a   1.000
_cell.length_b   1.000
_cell.length_c   1.000
_cell.angle_alpha   90.00
_cell.angle_beta   90.00
_cell.angle_gamma   90.00
#
_symmetry.space_group_name_H-M   'P 1'
#
loop_
_entity.id
_entity.type
_entity.pdbx_description
1 polymer ?
#
loop_
_entity_poly.entity_id
_entity_poly.type
_entity_poly.pdbx_seq_one_letter_code
_entity_poly.pdbx_strand_id
1 'polypeptide(L)'
;MKYVMTYRAVDDFLPLAQQNYPGHSARVDEFAGRGDLLMVGTFDEPMDGTAMGVFSTREAAEEFIAGDPFVLNGVVAEWSVRAWNEVLQP
;
A
#
# COMPACT_ATOMS: atom_id res chain seq x y z
N MET A 1 -4.14 13.88 -11.71
CA MET A 1 -4.63 12.49 -11.50
C MET A 1 -3.62 11.71 -10.70
N LYS A 2 -4.09 10.97 -9.70
CA LYS A 2 -3.28 10.10 -8.87
C LYS A 2 -3.73 8.66 -9.07
N TYR A 3 -3.05 7.72 -8.45
CA TYR A 3 -3.38 6.30 -8.54
C TYR A 3 -3.45 5.74 -7.13
N VAL A 4 -4.60 5.19 -6.78
CA VAL A 4 -4.86 4.71 -5.43
C VAL A 4 -4.74 3.20 -5.40
N MET A 5 -3.80 2.72 -4.57
CA MET A 5 -3.63 1.32 -4.26
C MET A 5 -4.45 0.99 -3.01
N THR A 6 -5.19 -0.10 -3.06
CA THR A 6 -5.91 -0.59 -1.89
C THR A 6 -5.44 -2.01 -1.59
N TYR A 7 -5.14 -2.27 -0.32
CA TYR A 7 -4.79 -3.59 0.20
C TYR A 7 -5.88 -4.10 1.12
N ARG A 8 -6.26 -5.36 0.96
CA ARG A 8 -7.08 -6.09 1.91
C ARG A 8 -6.23 -7.23 2.48
N ALA A 9 -6.09 -7.28 3.80
CA ALA A 9 -5.28 -8.28 4.47
C ALA A 9 -6.01 -9.62 4.59
N VAL A 10 -5.24 -10.69 4.75
CA VAL A 10 -5.78 -12.01 5.11
C VAL A 10 -6.31 -11.96 6.53
N ASP A 11 -7.16 -12.94 6.89
CA ASP A 11 -7.58 -13.13 8.29
C ASP A 11 -6.34 -13.45 9.13
N ASP A 12 -6.35 -13.00 10.38
CA ASP A 12 -5.23 -13.20 11.32
C ASP A 12 -3.90 -12.68 10.80
N PHE A 13 -3.93 -11.54 10.13
CA PHE A 13 -2.76 -10.98 9.44
C PHE A 13 -1.65 -10.49 10.39
N LEU A 14 -1.96 -10.18 11.65
CA LEU A 14 -1.02 -9.46 12.53
C LEU A 14 0.34 -10.16 12.70
N PRO A 15 0.42 -11.47 12.97
CA PRO A 15 1.74 -12.11 13.10
C PRO A 15 2.57 -12.04 11.82
N LEU A 16 1.94 -12.27 10.66
CA LEU A 16 2.61 -12.17 9.37
C LEU A 16 3.04 -10.75 9.07
N ALA A 17 2.19 -9.78 9.39
CA ALA A 17 2.50 -8.36 9.18
C ALA A 17 3.70 -7.95 10.04
N GLN A 18 3.74 -8.38 11.30
CA GLN A 18 4.87 -8.08 12.19
C GLN A 18 6.18 -8.67 11.67
N GLN A 19 6.14 -9.90 11.16
CA GLN A 19 7.29 -10.57 10.57
C GLN A 19 7.85 -9.84 9.36
N ASN A 20 6.97 -9.28 8.54
CA ASN A 20 7.32 -8.67 7.26
C ASN A 20 7.38 -7.15 7.30
N TYR A 21 7.13 -6.56 8.46
CA TYR A 21 7.06 -5.11 8.59
C TYR A 21 8.37 -4.39 8.26
N PRO A 22 9.55 -4.87 8.72
CA PRO A 22 10.79 -4.16 8.39
C PRO A 22 11.04 -4.02 6.89
N GLY A 23 10.83 -5.08 6.12
CA GLY A 23 10.99 -5.05 4.67
C GLY A 23 9.93 -4.19 3.98
N HIS A 24 8.69 -4.29 4.43
CA HIS A 24 7.60 -3.47 3.93
C HIS A 24 7.86 -1.98 4.20
N SER A 25 8.26 -1.64 5.42
CA SER A 25 8.54 -0.27 5.83
C SER A 25 9.70 0.33 5.04
N ALA A 26 10.77 -0.44 4.80
CA ALA A 26 11.90 -0.01 3.98
C ALA A 26 11.46 0.32 2.55
N ARG A 27 10.56 -0.49 1.99
CA ARG A 27 10.03 -0.25 0.64
C ARG A 27 9.15 1.00 0.58
N VAL A 28 8.33 1.22 1.62
CA VAL A 28 7.55 2.47 1.75
C VAL A 28 8.49 3.68 1.73
N ASP A 29 9.55 3.64 2.51
CA ASP A 29 10.52 4.75 2.59
C ASP A 29 11.22 4.97 1.25
N GLU A 30 11.57 3.90 0.56
CA GLU A 30 12.21 3.97 -0.75
C GLU A 30 11.31 4.69 -1.78
N PHE A 31 10.06 4.27 -1.87
CA PHE A 31 9.13 4.84 -2.86
C PHE A 31 8.71 6.26 -2.49
N ALA A 32 8.60 6.55 -1.20
CA ALA A 32 8.35 7.92 -0.72
C ALA A 32 9.54 8.83 -1.06
N GLY A 33 10.76 8.35 -0.85
CA GLY A 33 11.97 9.10 -1.17
C GLY A 33 12.14 9.38 -2.65
N ARG A 34 11.59 8.53 -3.52
CA ARG A 34 11.59 8.73 -4.98
C ARG A 34 10.53 9.74 -5.43
N GLY A 35 9.59 10.11 -4.56
CA GLY A 35 8.44 10.93 -4.93
C GLY A 35 7.31 10.17 -5.58
N ASP A 36 7.37 8.85 -5.62
CA ASP A 36 6.36 8.00 -6.25
C ASP A 36 5.20 7.68 -5.32
N LEU A 37 5.48 7.41 -4.04
CA LEU A 37 4.46 7.18 -3.02
C LEU A 37 4.24 8.47 -2.25
N LEU A 38 3.03 9.02 -2.35
CA LEU A 38 2.70 10.34 -1.81
C LEU A 38 2.08 10.27 -0.43
N MET A 39 1.23 9.27 -0.21
CA MET A 39 0.56 9.03 1.06
C MET A 39 0.31 7.54 1.22
N VAL A 40 0.37 7.04 2.45
CA VAL A 40 0.03 5.65 2.75
C VAL A 40 -0.50 5.59 4.17
N GLY A 41 -1.47 4.73 4.41
CA GLY A 41 -2.02 4.57 5.74
C GLY A 41 -2.92 3.35 5.84
N THR A 42 -3.32 3.07 7.07
CA THR A 42 -4.23 1.98 7.40
C THR A 42 -5.56 2.55 7.88
N PHE A 43 -6.62 1.79 7.69
CA PHE A 43 -7.95 2.19 8.13
C PHE A 43 -8.20 1.71 9.55
N ASP A 44 -8.92 2.54 10.31
CA ASP A 44 -9.44 2.22 11.63
C ASP A 44 -10.97 2.09 11.56
N GLU A 45 -11.56 1.58 12.63
CA GLU A 45 -13.01 1.52 12.83
C GLU A 45 -13.75 0.64 11.80
N PRO A 46 -13.29 -0.64 11.61
CA PRO A 46 -12.31 -1.37 12.41
C PRO A 46 -10.91 -1.32 11.82
N MET A 47 -9.93 -1.62 12.65
CA MET A 47 -8.56 -1.88 12.20
C MET A 47 -8.49 -3.35 11.76
N ASP A 48 -8.73 -3.58 10.49
CA ASP A 48 -8.87 -4.93 9.91
C ASP A 48 -7.78 -5.26 8.89
N GLY A 49 -6.74 -4.43 8.82
CA GLY A 49 -5.65 -4.62 7.87
C GLY A 49 -5.92 -4.00 6.50
N THR A 50 -7.06 -3.34 6.32
CA THR A 50 -7.30 -2.58 5.08
C THR A 50 -6.39 -1.35 5.06
N ALA A 51 -5.69 -1.14 3.95
CA ALA A 51 -4.74 -0.06 3.79
C ALA A 51 -4.90 0.59 2.42
N MET A 52 -4.40 1.81 2.31
CA MET A 52 -4.47 2.58 1.07
C MET A 52 -3.17 3.33 0.87
N GLY A 53 -2.69 3.37 -0.37
CA GLY A 53 -1.56 4.17 -0.78
C GLY A 53 -1.90 5.02 -1.98
N VAL A 54 -1.35 6.24 -2.04
CA VAL A 54 -1.55 7.15 -3.17
C VAL A 54 -0.22 7.32 -3.88
N PHE A 55 -0.21 7.01 -5.19
CA PHE A 55 0.98 7.05 -6.02
C PHE A 55 0.83 8.10 -7.13
N SER A 56 1.97 8.62 -7.58
CA SER A 56 2.02 9.60 -8.66
C SER A 56 1.74 8.98 -10.03
N THR A 57 2.09 7.70 -10.23
CA THR A 57 1.86 6.96 -11.48
C THR A 57 1.34 5.56 -11.19
N ARG A 58 0.65 4.99 -12.18
CA ARG A 58 0.20 3.59 -12.11
C ARG A 58 1.40 2.64 -12.06
N GLU A 59 2.42 2.93 -12.86
CA GLU A 59 3.62 2.10 -12.95
C GLU A 59 4.33 2.01 -11.61
N ALA A 60 4.41 3.11 -10.87
CA ALA A 60 5.02 3.12 -9.55
C ALA A 60 4.21 2.29 -8.55
N ALA A 61 2.87 2.38 -8.60
CA ALA A 61 2.00 1.57 -7.75
C ALA A 61 2.19 0.08 -8.03
N GLU A 62 2.20 -0.30 -9.29
CA GLU A 62 2.38 -1.70 -9.69
C GLU A 62 3.77 -2.22 -9.35
N GLU A 63 4.79 -1.41 -9.52
CA GLU A 63 6.16 -1.75 -9.12
C GLU A 63 6.25 -1.98 -7.62
N PHE A 64 5.64 -1.11 -6.82
CA PHE A 64 5.60 -1.23 -5.37
C PHE A 64 4.99 -2.57 -4.96
N ILE A 65 3.81 -2.88 -5.51
CA ILE A 65 3.07 -4.11 -5.19
C ILE A 65 3.89 -5.35 -5.55
N ALA A 66 4.55 -5.33 -6.71
CA ALA A 66 5.29 -6.49 -7.22
C ALA A 66 6.46 -6.89 -6.32
N GLY A 67 6.98 -6.00 -5.50
CA GLY A 67 8.10 -6.27 -4.61
C GLY A 67 7.81 -6.07 -3.13
N ASP A 68 6.57 -5.76 -2.76
CA ASP A 68 6.23 -5.55 -1.35
C ASP A 68 6.21 -6.87 -0.60
N PRO A 69 7.02 -7.03 0.47
CA PRO A 69 6.99 -8.25 1.29
C PRO A 69 5.60 -8.59 1.83
N PHE A 70 4.74 -7.62 2.05
CA PHE A 70 3.36 -7.87 2.47
C PHE A 70 2.57 -8.64 1.39
N VAL A 71 2.86 -8.38 0.13
CA VAL A 71 2.23 -9.11 -0.98
C VAL A 71 2.92 -10.46 -1.19
N LEU A 72 4.25 -10.45 -1.23
CA LEU A 72 5.04 -11.65 -1.54
C LEU A 72 4.89 -12.74 -0.49
N ASN A 73 4.67 -12.36 0.77
CA ASN A 73 4.64 -13.29 1.89
C ASN A 73 3.24 -13.49 2.48
N GLY A 74 2.20 -13.13 1.74
CA GLY A 74 0.83 -13.54 2.06
C GLY A 74 0.10 -12.72 3.11
N VAL A 75 0.56 -11.52 3.44
CA VAL A 75 -0.18 -10.61 4.31
C VAL A 75 -1.38 -10.03 3.58
N VAL A 76 -1.20 -9.69 2.31
CA VAL A 76 -2.23 -9.09 1.46
C VAL A 76 -2.99 -10.18 0.72
N ALA A 77 -4.31 -10.26 0.92
CA ALA A 77 -5.19 -11.19 0.23
C ALA A 77 -5.59 -10.68 -1.15
N GLU A 78 -5.86 -9.39 -1.26
CA GLU A 78 -6.27 -8.75 -2.50
C GLU A 78 -5.69 -7.35 -2.56
N TRP A 79 -5.41 -6.90 -3.77
CA TRP A 79 -5.02 -5.51 -4.00
C TRP A 79 -5.68 -4.99 -5.27
N SER A 80 -5.78 -3.67 -5.36
CA SER A 80 -6.25 -3.00 -6.56
C SER A 80 -5.50 -1.70 -6.75
N VAL A 81 -5.44 -1.23 -8.00
CA VAL A 81 -4.94 0.10 -8.34
C VAL A 81 -5.97 0.77 -9.22
N ARG A 82 -6.42 1.95 -8.82
CA ARG A 82 -7.42 2.72 -9.57
C ARG A 82 -6.90 4.13 -9.81
N ALA A 83 -7.12 4.63 -11.02
CA ALA A 83 -6.92 6.04 -11.30
C ALA A 83 -7.92 6.87 -10.48
N TRP A 84 -7.44 7.93 -9.89
CA TRP A 84 -8.23 8.80 -9.01
C TRP A 84 -8.11 10.24 -9.47
N ASN A 85 -9.25 10.81 -9.79
CA ASN A 85 -9.32 12.16 -10.33
C ASN A 85 -9.68 13.11 -9.18
N GLU A 86 -8.70 13.87 -8.70
CA GLU A 86 -8.93 14.79 -7.60
C GLU A 86 -9.81 15.94 -8.10
N VAL A 87 -10.99 16.06 -7.53
CA VAL A 87 -11.92 17.14 -7.86
C VAL A 87 -11.61 18.39 -7.04
N LEU A 88 -11.09 18.17 -5.84
CA LEU A 88 -10.63 19.25 -4.94
C LEU A 88 -9.35 18.79 -4.26
N GLN A 89 -8.35 19.63 -4.22
CA GLN A 89 -7.09 19.35 -3.52
C GLN A 89 -6.63 20.57 -2.74
N PRO A 90 -5.82 20.36 -1.66
CA PRO A 90 -5.32 21.46 -0.83
C PRO A 90 -4.45 22.45 -1.59
#